data_060971fd3ca7495547e3e3084c9da4db
#
_entry.id   060971fd3ca7495547e3e3084c9da4db
#
_cell.length_a   1.000
_cell.length_b   1.000
_cell.length_c   1.000
_cell.angle_alpha   90.00
_cell.angle_beta   90.00
_cell.angle_gamma   90.00
#
_symmetry.space_group_name_H-M   'P 1'
#
loop_
_entity.id
_entity.type
_entity.pdbx_description
1 polymer ?
#
loop_
_entity_poly.entity_id
_entity_poly.type
_entity_poly.pdbx_seq_one_letter_code
_entity_poly.pdbx_strand_id
1 'polypeptide(L)'
;GLEVDPYKLVRKLTPVEQRKLNIIRAMFGGGKLIILDEPTTSLSIEDRNNLFRFVRHHAENGVAFILISHYLEEILQVSSEITVLRDGRAYSGNIEQSSTSDKQMELAKLIAGEDVELTYRNENKKISEEVVVKCEGISARFLAPTDFQIHRGEIVGFVGFSGSGARELCLALYGMIKKKN
;
A
#
# COMPACT_ATOMS: atom_id res chain seq x y z
N GLY A 1 15.91 3.91 12.34
CA GLY A 1 16.64 3.02 11.43
C GLY A 1 15.82 1.79 11.05
N LEU A 2 16.28 1.04 10.04
CA LEU A 2 15.71 -0.27 9.71
C LEU A 2 16.29 -1.29 10.70
N GLU A 3 15.69 -1.40 11.87
CA GLU A 3 16.20 -2.31 12.90
C GLU A 3 15.61 -3.71 12.75
N VAL A 4 16.49 -4.71 12.75
CA VAL A 4 16.17 -6.13 12.81
C VAL A 4 17.08 -6.74 13.86
N ASP A 5 16.52 -7.56 14.77
CA ASP A 5 17.33 -8.26 15.78
C ASP A 5 18.35 -9.20 15.11
N PRO A 6 19.66 -8.95 15.26
CA PRO A 6 20.71 -9.73 14.59
C PRO A 6 20.80 -11.19 15.07
N TYR A 7 20.25 -11.52 16.22
CA TYR A 7 20.28 -12.86 16.80
C TYR A 7 19.02 -13.68 16.49
N LYS A 8 18.01 -13.06 15.86
CA LYS A 8 16.76 -13.74 15.50
C LYS A 8 16.97 -14.61 14.26
N LEU A 9 16.56 -15.86 14.34
CA LEU A 9 16.61 -16.77 13.18
C LEU A 9 15.75 -16.24 12.04
N VAL A 10 16.27 -16.22 10.82
CA VAL A 10 15.56 -15.69 9.62
C VAL A 10 14.18 -16.34 9.43
N ARG A 11 14.03 -17.64 9.68
CA ARG A 11 12.74 -18.34 9.62
C ARG A 11 11.69 -17.86 10.64
N LYS A 12 12.12 -17.14 11.68
CA LYS A 12 11.24 -16.57 12.72
C LYS A 12 10.95 -15.09 12.50
N LEU A 13 11.56 -14.49 11.48
CA LEU A 13 11.28 -13.10 11.11
C LEU A 13 9.86 -12.99 10.55
N THR A 14 9.18 -11.90 10.93
CA THR A 14 7.93 -11.51 10.29
C THR A 14 8.19 -11.11 8.82
N PRO A 15 7.16 -11.10 7.95
CA PRO A 15 7.32 -10.62 6.57
C PRO A 15 7.94 -9.22 6.50
N VAL A 16 7.57 -8.33 7.42
CA VAL A 16 8.13 -6.97 7.54
C VAL A 16 9.61 -6.99 7.86
N GLU A 17 10.03 -7.80 8.86
CA GLU A 17 11.44 -7.94 9.24
C GLU A 17 12.27 -8.57 8.11
N GLN A 18 11.72 -9.57 7.41
CA GLN A 18 12.37 -10.17 6.22
C GLN A 18 12.58 -9.13 5.13
N ARG A 19 11.59 -8.26 4.87
CA ARG A 19 11.70 -7.16 3.90
C ARG A 19 12.81 -6.19 4.30
N LYS A 20 12.83 -5.75 5.56
CA LYS A 20 13.89 -4.90 6.10
C LYS A 20 15.28 -5.53 5.92
N LEU A 21 15.42 -6.80 6.26
CA LEU A 21 16.68 -7.54 6.10
C LEU A 21 17.14 -7.61 4.64
N ASN A 22 16.22 -7.84 3.69
CA ASN A 22 16.56 -7.88 2.27
C ASN A 22 17.06 -6.53 1.77
N ILE A 23 16.45 -5.43 2.19
CA ILE A 23 16.88 -4.08 1.86
C ILE A 23 18.27 -3.81 2.43
N ILE A 24 18.49 -4.11 3.71
CA ILE A 24 19.79 -3.99 4.36
C ILE A 24 20.85 -4.79 3.59
N ARG A 25 20.55 -6.03 3.23
CA ARG A 25 21.48 -6.90 2.47
C ARG A 25 21.87 -6.29 1.11
N ALA A 26 20.91 -5.76 0.37
CA ALA A 26 21.17 -5.10 -0.92
C ALA A 26 22.11 -3.88 -0.76
N MET A 27 21.90 -3.11 0.31
CA MET A 27 22.69 -1.93 0.62
C MET A 27 24.16 -2.27 0.99
N PHE A 28 24.35 -3.28 1.84
CA PHE A 28 25.69 -3.68 2.29
C PHE A 28 26.49 -4.46 1.23
N GLY A 29 25.87 -4.87 0.11
CA GLY A 29 26.54 -5.50 -1.02
C GLY A 29 27.44 -4.57 -1.85
N GLY A 30 27.57 -3.30 -1.48
CA GLY A 30 28.40 -2.32 -2.19
C GLY A 30 27.86 -1.89 -3.55
N GLY A 31 26.60 -2.17 -3.83
CA GLY A 31 25.91 -1.78 -5.07
C GLY A 31 25.79 -0.25 -5.19
N LYS A 32 26.15 0.29 -6.35
CA LYS A 32 25.95 1.72 -6.69
C LYS A 32 24.54 2.02 -7.17
N LEU A 33 23.78 1.00 -7.56
CA LEU A 33 22.38 1.05 -7.97
C LEU A 33 21.60 -0.03 -7.23
N ILE A 34 20.49 0.35 -6.62
CA ILE A 34 19.61 -0.54 -5.89
C ILE A 34 18.20 -0.42 -6.46
N ILE A 35 17.61 -1.57 -6.80
CA ILE A 35 16.24 -1.64 -7.29
C ILE A 35 15.34 -2.12 -6.15
N LEU A 36 14.32 -1.33 -5.85
CA LEU A 36 13.30 -1.61 -4.84
C LEU A 36 11.96 -1.85 -5.55
N ASP A 37 11.56 -3.11 -5.63
CA ASP A 37 10.30 -3.52 -6.24
C ASP A 37 9.23 -3.72 -5.14
N GLU A 38 8.19 -2.86 -5.16
CA GLU A 38 7.10 -2.82 -4.17
C GLU A 38 7.60 -2.91 -2.72
N PRO A 39 8.58 -2.07 -2.30
CA PRO A 39 9.26 -2.26 -1.02
C PRO A 39 8.38 -1.99 0.19
N THR A 40 7.28 -1.28 0.03
CA THR A 40 6.38 -0.81 1.09
C THR A 40 5.17 -1.70 1.32
N THR A 41 4.95 -2.67 0.44
CA THR A 41 3.85 -3.62 0.59
C THR A 41 3.90 -4.30 1.96
N SER A 42 2.83 -4.20 2.74
CA SER A 42 2.69 -4.72 4.10
C SER A 42 3.51 -3.99 5.18
N LEU A 43 4.15 -2.87 4.88
CA LEU A 43 4.78 -2.01 5.89
C LEU A 43 3.74 -1.11 6.58
N SER A 44 3.97 -0.82 7.86
CA SER A 44 3.28 0.27 8.56
C SER A 44 3.68 1.63 7.99
N ILE A 45 2.90 2.69 8.26
CA ILE A 45 3.27 4.06 7.87
C ILE A 45 4.64 4.45 8.45
N GLU A 46 4.89 4.09 9.69
CA GLU A 46 6.15 4.38 10.36
C GLU A 46 7.33 3.67 9.69
N ASP A 47 7.20 2.37 9.39
CA ASP A 47 8.23 1.60 8.71
C ASP A 47 8.50 2.12 7.30
N ARG A 48 7.45 2.53 6.56
CA ARG A 48 7.57 3.17 5.25
C ARG A 48 8.34 4.49 5.32
N ASN A 49 7.99 5.35 6.26
CA ASN A 49 8.68 6.61 6.47
C ASN A 49 10.16 6.40 6.85
N ASN A 50 10.44 5.38 7.65
CA ASN A 50 11.81 4.98 8.01
C ASN A 50 12.59 4.49 6.78
N LEU A 51 11.95 3.67 5.92
CA LEU A 51 12.54 3.22 4.66
C LEU A 51 12.88 4.40 3.74
N PHE A 52 11.96 5.35 3.55
CA PHE A 52 12.19 6.47 2.66
C PHE A 52 13.24 7.45 3.19
N ARG A 53 13.31 7.64 4.50
CA ARG A 53 14.44 8.39 5.11
C ARG A 53 15.77 7.70 4.86
N PHE A 54 15.81 6.38 4.98
CA PHE A 54 16.98 5.59 4.71
C PHE A 54 17.43 5.68 3.24
N VAL A 55 16.48 5.54 2.29
CA VAL A 55 16.73 5.69 0.84
C VAL A 55 17.30 7.06 0.52
N ARG A 56 16.69 8.16 1.01
CA ARG A 56 17.16 9.52 0.76
C ARG A 56 18.58 9.72 1.31
N HIS A 57 18.84 9.30 2.54
CA HIS A 57 20.16 9.43 3.15
C HIS A 57 21.24 8.76 2.31
N HIS A 58 20.99 7.56 1.78
CA HIS A 58 21.97 6.87 0.94
C HIS A 58 22.05 7.44 -0.48
N ALA A 59 20.95 7.98 -1.02
CA ALA A 59 20.97 8.71 -2.29
C ALA A 59 21.86 9.96 -2.22
N GLU A 60 21.76 10.73 -1.13
CA GLU A 60 22.64 11.88 -0.85
C GLU A 60 24.12 11.47 -0.74
N ASN A 61 24.39 10.22 -0.38
CA ASN A 61 25.74 9.64 -0.32
C ASN A 61 26.16 8.89 -1.60
N GLY A 62 25.48 9.13 -2.72
CA GLY A 62 25.91 8.68 -4.05
C GLY A 62 25.40 7.29 -4.46
N VAL A 63 24.44 6.69 -3.76
CA VAL A 63 23.78 5.46 -4.18
C VAL A 63 22.55 5.80 -5.03
N ALA A 64 22.46 5.27 -6.25
CA ALA A 64 21.29 5.42 -7.08
C ALA A 64 20.20 4.41 -6.70
N PHE A 65 18.93 4.80 -6.82
CA PHE A 65 17.77 3.95 -6.55
C PHE A 65 16.81 3.96 -7.72
N ILE A 66 16.23 2.79 -7.99
CA ILE A 66 15.02 2.64 -8.81
C ILE A 66 13.94 2.14 -7.86
N LEU A 67 12.86 2.91 -7.71
CA LEU A 67 11.69 2.53 -6.94
C LEU A 67 10.56 2.17 -7.89
N ILE A 68 10.05 0.95 -7.78
CA ILE A 68 8.85 0.49 -8.48
C ILE A 68 7.73 0.41 -7.46
N SER A 69 6.64 1.14 -7.68
CA SER A 69 5.47 1.14 -6.81
C SER A 69 4.22 1.51 -7.61
N HIS A 70 3.07 1.01 -7.18
CA HIS A 70 1.76 1.43 -7.67
C HIS A 70 1.11 2.50 -6.76
N TYR A 71 1.78 2.89 -5.68
CA TYR A 71 1.35 3.96 -4.78
C TYR A 71 1.93 5.29 -5.23
N LEU A 72 1.10 6.12 -5.87
CA LEU A 72 1.52 7.42 -6.42
C LEU A 72 2.13 8.34 -5.36
N GLU A 73 1.56 8.34 -4.16
CA GLU A 73 2.04 9.16 -3.04
C GLU A 73 3.49 8.84 -2.66
N GLU A 74 3.86 7.54 -2.71
CA GLU A 74 5.21 7.10 -2.40
C GLU A 74 6.21 7.58 -3.44
N ILE A 75 5.85 7.42 -4.73
CA ILE A 75 6.67 7.87 -5.85
C ILE A 75 6.89 9.39 -5.77
N LEU A 76 5.82 10.16 -5.59
CA LEU A 76 5.89 11.62 -5.46
C LEU A 76 6.69 12.09 -4.23
N GLN A 77 6.66 11.29 -3.16
CA GLN A 77 7.36 11.63 -1.93
C GLN A 77 8.88 11.47 -2.04
N VAL A 78 9.37 10.49 -2.80
CA VAL A 78 10.77 10.04 -2.74
C VAL A 78 11.55 10.28 -4.03
N SER A 79 10.89 10.18 -5.19
CA SER A 79 11.57 10.18 -6.47
C SER A 79 11.85 11.59 -6.96
N SER A 80 13.04 11.80 -7.52
CA SER A 80 13.44 13.02 -8.22
C SER A 80 12.97 13.02 -9.68
N GLU A 81 12.82 11.83 -10.28
CA GLU A 81 12.37 11.65 -11.65
C GLU A 81 11.35 10.50 -11.70
N ILE A 82 10.32 10.62 -12.51
CA ILE A 82 9.24 9.64 -12.61
C ILE A 82 9.05 9.22 -14.06
N THR A 83 9.03 7.91 -14.27
CA THR A 83 8.72 7.29 -15.56
C THR A 83 7.51 6.37 -15.38
N VAL A 84 6.46 6.58 -16.14
CA VAL A 84 5.29 5.71 -16.19
C VAL A 84 5.46 4.66 -17.29
N LEU A 85 5.30 3.40 -16.95
CA LEU A 85 5.29 2.30 -17.91
C LEU A 85 3.85 1.88 -18.18
N ARG A 86 3.40 2.00 -19.43
CA ARG A 86 2.06 1.61 -19.87
C ARG A 86 2.12 0.97 -21.27
N ASP A 87 1.46 -0.17 -21.44
CA ASP A 87 1.37 -0.90 -22.72
C ASP A 87 2.74 -1.14 -23.39
N GLY A 88 3.76 -1.44 -22.56
CA GLY A 88 5.13 -1.67 -23.03
C GLY A 88 5.89 -0.41 -23.47
N ARG A 89 5.35 0.79 -23.21
CA ARG A 89 5.97 2.08 -23.54
C ARG A 89 6.28 2.87 -22.27
N ALA A 90 7.34 3.68 -22.33
CA ALA A 90 7.74 4.59 -21.27
C ALA A 90 7.23 6.01 -21.56
N TYR A 91 6.63 6.62 -20.56
CA TYR A 91 6.15 7.99 -20.56
C TYR A 91 6.82 8.75 -19.43
N SER A 92 7.61 9.77 -19.74
CA SER A 92 8.24 10.64 -18.75
C SER A 92 7.46 11.94 -18.67
N GLY A 93 7.07 12.35 -17.48
CA GLY A 93 6.40 13.63 -17.22
C GLY A 93 7.34 14.54 -16.42
N ASN A 94 7.42 15.82 -16.79
CA ASN A 94 8.17 16.83 -16.04
C ASN A 94 7.24 17.36 -14.94
N ILE A 95 7.22 16.67 -13.79
CA ILE A 95 6.28 16.93 -12.70
C ILE A 95 6.80 18.01 -11.72
N GLU A 96 7.89 18.69 -12.07
CA GLU A 96 8.64 19.56 -11.14
C GLU A 96 7.95 20.85 -10.68
N GLN A 97 6.93 21.36 -11.36
CA GLN A 97 6.41 22.72 -11.13
C GLN A 97 4.98 22.82 -10.59
N SER A 98 4.30 21.72 -10.32
CA SER A 98 2.90 21.71 -9.91
C SER A 98 2.71 21.49 -8.41
N SER A 99 1.56 21.88 -7.86
CA SER A 99 1.17 21.54 -6.50
C SER A 99 1.08 20.02 -6.31
N THR A 100 1.11 19.53 -5.07
CA THR A 100 1.07 18.07 -4.80
C THR A 100 -0.19 17.42 -5.38
N SER A 101 -1.34 18.10 -5.33
CA SER A 101 -2.61 17.63 -5.90
C SER A 101 -2.56 17.58 -7.44
N ASP A 102 -1.94 18.59 -8.07
CA ASP A 102 -1.81 18.65 -9.53
C ASP A 102 -0.86 17.55 -10.03
N LYS A 103 0.24 17.30 -9.30
CA LYS A 103 1.17 16.19 -9.57
C LYS A 103 0.49 14.82 -9.53
N GLN A 104 -0.34 14.57 -8.54
CA GLN A 104 -1.11 13.34 -8.46
C GLN A 104 -2.06 13.18 -9.64
N MET A 105 -2.76 14.26 -10.01
CA MET A 105 -3.69 14.26 -11.14
C MET A 105 -2.97 14.02 -12.47
N GLU A 106 -1.84 14.70 -12.70
CA GLU A 106 -1.04 14.55 -13.90
C GLU A 106 -0.47 13.12 -14.03
N LEU A 107 0.07 12.59 -12.93
CA LEU A 107 0.57 11.23 -12.90
C LEU A 107 -0.55 10.20 -13.12
N ALA A 108 -1.72 10.41 -12.53
CA ALA A 108 -2.89 9.57 -12.75
C ALA A 108 -3.33 9.59 -14.24
N LYS A 109 -3.31 10.74 -14.91
CA LYS A 109 -3.59 10.84 -16.35
C LYS A 109 -2.54 10.12 -17.20
N LEU A 110 -1.26 10.23 -16.85
CA LEU A 110 -0.20 9.49 -17.56
C LEU A 110 -0.37 7.97 -17.45
N ILE A 111 -0.78 7.48 -16.28
CA ILE A 111 -1.03 6.05 -16.03
C ILE A 111 -2.27 5.57 -16.79
N ALA A 112 -3.34 6.33 -16.70
CA ALA A 112 -4.65 5.92 -17.23
C ALA A 112 -4.79 6.18 -18.74
N GLY A 113 -4.06 7.15 -19.30
CA GLY A 113 -4.23 7.69 -20.66
C GLY A 113 -5.12 8.93 -20.67
N GLU A 114 -5.03 9.72 -21.75
CA GLU A 114 -5.69 11.04 -21.85
C GLU A 114 -7.23 10.98 -21.75
N ASP A 115 -7.85 9.81 -21.88
CA ASP A 115 -9.31 9.63 -21.93
C ASP A 115 -9.97 9.25 -20.59
N VAL A 116 -9.24 9.24 -19.48
CA VAL A 116 -9.87 8.96 -18.19
C VAL A 116 -10.37 10.28 -17.59
N GLU A 117 -11.59 10.66 -17.92
CA GLU A 117 -12.40 11.40 -16.97
C GLU A 117 -12.45 10.59 -15.68
N LEU A 118 -11.84 11.10 -14.60
CA LEU A 118 -12.06 10.62 -13.25
C LEU A 118 -13.51 10.94 -12.86
N THR A 119 -14.43 10.38 -13.63
CA THR A 119 -15.83 10.36 -13.25
C THR A 119 -15.91 9.36 -12.12
N TYR A 120 -15.86 9.83 -10.88
CA TYR A 120 -16.52 9.15 -9.80
C TYR A 120 -18.00 9.07 -10.20
N ARG A 121 -18.35 8.06 -10.99
CA ARG A 121 -19.73 7.69 -11.20
C ARG A 121 -20.24 7.18 -9.86
N ASN A 122 -20.71 8.10 -9.05
CA ASN A 122 -21.79 7.84 -8.13
C ASN A 122 -23.02 7.60 -9.02
N GLU A 123 -23.03 6.50 -9.76
CA GLU A 123 -24.28 5.94 -10.20
C GLU A 123 -25.00 5.59 -8.90
N ASN A 124 -26.01 6.42 -8.58
CA ASN A 124 -27.00 6.12 -7.56
C ASN A 124 -27.71 4.82 -7.96
N LYS A 125 -26.99 3.67 -7.85
CA LYS A 125 -27.64 2.38 -7.84
C LYS A 125 -28.56 2.43 -6.64
N LYS A 126 -29.88 2.33 -6.90
CA LYS A 126 -30.86 2.18 -5.83
C LYS A 126 -30.47 0.90 -5.07
N ILE A 127 -29.76 1.09 -3.96
CA ILE A 127 -29.47 0.00 -3.02
C ILE A 127 -30.82 -0.43 -2.47
N SER A 128 -31.10 -1.72 -2.48
CA SER A 128 -32.34 -2.29 -1.92
C SER A 128 -32.36 -2.04 -0.40
N GLU A 129 -33.55 -1.82 0.16
CA GLU A 129 -33.72 -1.78 1.63
C GLU A 129 -33.61 -3.18 2.27
N GLU A 130 -33.52 -4.23 1.46
CA GLU A 130 -33.39 -5.61 1.94
C GLU A 130 -31.98 -5.86 2.51
N VAL A 131 -31.90 -6.10 3.81
CA VAL A 131 -30.67 -6.48 4.49
C VAL A 131 -30.35 -7.95 4.20
N VAL A 132 -29.22 -8.23 3.56
CA VAL A 132 -28.74 -9.59 3.25
C VAL A 132 -27.69 -10.10 4.24
N VAL A 133 -26.99 -9.21 4.91
CA VAL A 133 -26.06 -9.55 6.00
C VAL A 133 -26.27 -8.56 7.15
N LYS A 134 -26.46 -9.10 8.36
CA LYS A 134 -26.50 -8.32 9.61
C LYS A 134 -25.47 -8.90 10.57
N CYS A 135 -24.53 -8.08 10.98
CA CYS A 135 -23.53 -8.44 11.97
C CYS A 135 -23.74 -7.60 13.23
N GLU A 136 -23.80 -8.27 14.37
CA GLU A 136 -23.94 -7.67 15.69
C GLU A 136 -22.84 -8.19 16.60
N GLY A 137 -21.94 -7.29 17.04
CA GLY A 137 -20.81 -7.61 17.92
C GLY A 137 -19.81 -8.60 17.33
N ILE A 138 -19.67 -8.66 15.98
CA ILE A 138 -18.69 -9.58 15.37
C ILE A 138 -17.29 -9.19 15.83
N SER A 139 -16.56 -10.13 16.41
CA SER A 139 -15.21 -9.92 16.93
C SER A 139 -14.28 -11.07 16.62
N ALA A 140 -12.98 -10.78 16.50
CA ALA A 140 -11.93 -11.77 16.27
C ALA A 140 -10.63 -11.31 16.93
N ARG A 141 -9.51 -12.05 16.75
CA ARG A 141 -8.24 -11.80 17.45
C ARG A 141 -7.76 -10.33 17.37
N PHE A 142 -7.93 -9.69 16.21
CA PHE A 142 -7.52 -8.30 15.94
C PHE A 142 -8.70 -7.42 15.54
N LEU A 143 -9.92 -7.92 15.67
CA LEU A 143 -11.15 -7.22 15.34
C LEU A 143 -11.90 -6.95 16.63
N ALA A 144 -12.05 -5.69 17.01
CA ALA A 144 -12.94 -5.27 18.08
C ALA A 144 -14.41 -5.57 17.73
N PRO A 145 -15.31 -5.71 18.70
CA PRO A 145 -16.73 -5.88 18.43
C PRO A 145 -17.22 -4.82 17.46
N THR A 146 -17.76 -5.25 16.32
CA THR A 146 -18.16 -4.38 15.23
C THR A 146 -19.56 -4.76 14.75
N ASP A 147 -20.41 -3.75 14.54
CA ASP A 147 -21.76 -3.86 14.03
C ASP A 147 -21.84 -3.26 12.63
N PHE A 148 -22.48 -3.95 11.69
CA PHE A 148 -22.79 -3.41 10.37
C PHE A 148 -23.87 -4.24 9.67
N GLN A 149 -24.42 -3.64 8.61
CA GLN A 149 -25.41 -4.30 7.75
C GLN A 149 -24.98 -4.13 6.29
N ILE A 150 -25.32 -5.11 5.46
CA ILE A 150 -25.12 -5.07 4.01
C ILE A 150 -26.45 -5.33 3.34
N HIS A 151 -26.81 -4.48 2.40
CA HIS A 151 -28.07 -4.56 1.66
C HIS A 151 -27.89 -5.27 0.33
N ARG A 152 -28.97 -5.78 -0.22
CA ARG A 152 -28.95 -6.42 -1.55
C ARG A 152 -28.50 -5.44 -2.62
N GLY A 153 -27.45 -5.85 -3.38
CA GLY A 153 -26.85 -5.05 -4.46
C GLY A 153 -25.86 -3.97 -3.97
N GLU A 154 -25.61 -3.88 -2.65
CA GLU A 154 -24.62 -3.00 -2.08
C GLU A 154 -23.20 -3.59 -2.24
N ILE A 155 -22.22 -2.72 -2.48
CA ILE A 155 -20.78 -3.03 -2.44
C ILE A 155 -20.19 -2.27 -1.26
N VAL A 156 -19.80 -3.00 -0.22
CA VAL A 156 -19.18 -2.43 0.98
C VAL A 156 -17.67 -2.64 0.95
N GLY A 157 -16.91 -1.56 1.05
CA GLY A 157 -15.46 -1.60 1.16
C GLY A 157 -14.99 -1.54 2.61
N PHE A 158 -14.16 -2.49 3.02
CA PHE A 158 -13.44 -2.43 4.31
C PHE A 158 -12.00 -2.05 4.05
N VAL A 159 -11.54 -0.96 4.66
CA VAL A 159 -10.18 -0.47 4.55
C VAL A 159 -9.52 -0.41 5.92
N GLY A 160 -8.23 -0.74 5.97
CA GLY A 160 -7.45 -0.68 7.21
C GLY A 160 -6.02 -1.16 7.00
N PHE A 161 -5.12 -0.77 7.91
CA PHE A 161 -3.75 -1.23 7.87
C PHE A 161 -3.63 -2.73 8.19
N SER A 162 -2.46 -3.30 7.88
CA SER A 162 -2.14 -4.67 8.28
C SER A 162 -2.31 -4.82 9.80
N GLY A 163 -3.12 -5.80 10.23
CA GLY A 163 -3.47 -6.00 11.64
C GLY A 163 -4.67 -5.19 12.14
N SER A 164 -5.36 -4.40 11.30
CA SER A 164 -6.59 -3.66 11.66
C SER A 164 -7.80 -4.55 11.90
N GLY A 165 -7.74 -5.83 11.58
CA GLY A 165 -8.87 -6.75 11.70
C GLY A 165 -9.69 -6.91 10.41
N ALA A 166 -9.40 -6.18 9.33
CA ALA A 166 -10.15 -6.28 8.08
C ALA A 166 -10.11 -7.71 7.48
N ARG A 167 -8.94 -8.36 7.52
CA ARG A 167 -8.79 -9.76 7.09
C ARG A 167 -9.59 -10.71 7.97
N GLU A 168 -9.52 -10.52 9.28
CA GLU A 168 -10.22 -11.31 10.29
C GLU A 168 -11.74 -11.17 10.12
N LEU A 169 -12.23 -9.97 9.78
CA LEU A 169 -13.62 -9.73 9.46
C LEU A 169 -14.08 -10.59 8.26
N CYS A 170 -13.32 -10.55 7.15
CA CYS A 170 -13.64 -11.37 5.98
C CYS A 170 -13.64 -12.87 6.29
N LEU A 171 -12.65 -13.35 7.06
CA LEU A 171 -12.57 -14.76 7.47
C LEU A 171 -13.71 -15.16 8.41
N ALA A 172 -14.15 -14.24 9.30
CA ALA A 172 -15.27 -14.47 10.19
C ALA A 172 -16.60 -14.53 9.42
N LEU A 173 -16.81 -13.65 8.44
CA LEU A 173 -17.99 -13.66 7.57
C LEU A 173 -18.05 -14.93 6.72
N TYR A 174 -16.90 -15.41 6.25
CA TYR A 174 -16.81 -16.66 5.49
C TYR A 174 -16.95 -17.91 6.37
N GLY A 175 -16.96 -17.77 7.70
CA GLY A 175 -17.10 -18.89 8.64
C GLY A 175 -15.79 -19.65 8.93
N MET A 176 -14.63 -19.12 8.54
CA MET A 176 -13.31 -19.74 8.78
C MET A 176 -12.75 -19.46 10.18
N ILE A 177 -13.31 -18.51 10.90
CA ILE A 177 -12.91 -18.17 12.28
C ILE A 177 -14.11 -18.47 13.19
N LYS A 178 -13.90 -19.29 14.24
CA LYS A 178 -14.91 -19.50 15.27
C LYS A 178 -15.12 -18.20 16.06
N LYS A 179 -16.40 -17.81 16.25
CA LYS A 179 -16.77 -16.74 17.19
C LYS A 179 -16.09 -16.99 18.53
N LYS A 180 -15.42 -15.99 19.09
CA LYS A 180 -15.18 -15.97 20.53
C LYS A 180 -16.50 -15.61 21.18
N ASN A 181 -17.08 -16.53 21.96
CA ASN A 181 -18.18 -16.22 22.88
C ASN A 181 -17.69 -15.25 23.92
#